data_f014013c4dcee6df1bd670814204d36b
#
_entry.id   f014013c4dcee6df1bd670814204d36b
#
_cell.length_a   1.000
_cell.length_b   1.000
_cell.length_c   1.000
_cell.angle_alpha   90.00
_cell.angle_beta   90.00
_cell.angle_gamma   90.00
#
_symmetry.space_group_name_H-M   'P 1'
#
loop_
_entity.id
_entity.type
_entity.pdbx_description
1 polymer ?
#
loop_
_entity_poly.entity_id
_entity_poly.type
_entity_poly.pdbx_seq_one_letter_code
_entity_poly.pdbx_strand_id
1 'polypeptide(L)'
;MLDRRVLLASSGVLALSACANGSLLGSKPSTEELLIQEFIQRETALVDIYFAGINQERSFRSQLQQLRDNHLIHLTLWTKQVSATPNPSPTGLQVASITQLLLAEEEHLNFCLDSCITTDDETILKNIGQIASSITQHIYWLNKMITPVAPSPNARYEGSDVGDEQ
;
A
#
# COMPACT_ATOMS: atom_id res chain seq x y z
N MET A 1 13.60 -1.43 -28.20
CA MET A 1 13.78 -2.70 -27.42
C MET A 1 14.55 -2.30 -26.17
N LEU A 2 13.85 -2.03 -25.06
CA LEU A 2 14.46 -1.69 -23.78
C LEU A 2 14.57 -2.96 -22.95
N ASP A 3 15.78 -3.19 -22.52
CA ASP A 3 16.22 -4.45 -21.90
C ASP A 3 15.60 -4.61 -20.49
N ARG A 4 14.77 -5.64 -20.31
CA ARG A 4 14.05 -5.98 -19.07
C ARG A 4 14.95 -6.47 -17.92
N ARG A 5 16.29 -6.39 -18.05
CA ARG A 5 17.24 -7.03 -17.14
C ARG A 5 17.86 -6.11 -16.07
N VAL A 6 17.48 -4.84 -15.97
CA VAL A 6 18.16 -3.89 -15.06
C VAL A 6 17.41 -3.61 -13.75
N LEU A 7 16.21 -4.16 -13.55
CA LEU A 7 15.37 -3.86 -12.37
C LEU A 7 15.45 -4.88 -11.21
N LEU A 8 16.34 -5.88 -11.28
CA LEU A 8 16.45 -6.93 -10.26
C LEU A 8 17.68 -6.82 -9.34
N ALA A 9 18.33 -5.67 -9.26
CA ALA A 9 19.59 -5.53 -8.49
C ALA A 9 19.52 -4.48 -7.38
N SER A 10 18.44 -4.42 -6.61
CA SER A 10 18.45 -3.70 -5.32
C SER A 10 17.72 -4.48 -4.22
N SER A 11 17.99 -5.78 -4.13
CA SER A 11 17.75 -6.51 -2.88
C SER A 11 18.78 -6.05 -1.87
N GLY A 12 18.55 -4.85 -1.31
CA GLY A 12 19.28 -4.38 -0.15
C GLY A 12 18.94 -5.30 1.02
N VAL A 13 19.85 -6.24 1.31
CA VAL A 13 19.84 -6.98 2.56
C VAL A 13 20.08 -5.96 3.68
N LEU A 14 18.98 -5.42 4.23
CA LEU A 14 19.04 -4.73 5.51
C LEU A 14 19.26 -5.79 6.58
N ALA A 15 20.52 -5.98 6.94
CA ALA A 15 20.90 -6.70 8.14
C ALA A 15 20.27 -5.96 9.34
N LEU A 16 19.15 -6.49 9.83
CA LEU A 16 18.58 -6.08 11.11
C LEU A 16 19.59 -6.45 12.20
N SER A 17 20.40 -5.48 12.61
CA SER A 17 21.12 -5.54 13.88
C SER A 17 20.06 -5.50 14.99
N ALA A 18 19.52 -6.66 15.33
CA ALA A 18 18.76 -6.84 16.54
C ALA A 18 19.73 -6.57 17.71
N CYS A 19 19.60 -5.41 18.35
CA CYS A 19 20.18 -5.17 19.67
C CYS A 19 19.54 -6.17 20.64
N ALA A 20 20.25 -7.27 20.86
CA ALA A 20 19.92 -8.26 21.83
C ALA A 20 20.10 -7.65 23.23
N ASN A 21 19.00 -7.26 23.86
CA ASN A 21 18.93 -7.24 25.31
C ASN A 21 18.49 -8.63 25.77
N GLY A 22 19.39 -9.26 26.47
CA GLY A 22 19.42 -10.66 26.86
C GLY A 22 18.10 -11.23 27.36
N SER A 23 17.68 -12.27 26.69
CA SER A 23 16.99 -13.39 27.31
C SER A 23 17.49 -14.66 26.63
N LEU A 24 18.10 -15.51 27.42
CA LEU A 24 18.62 -16.82 27.07
C LEU A 24 17.43 -17.70 26.63
N LEU A 25 17.56 -18.37 25.49
CA LEU A 25 16.65 -19.31 24.88
C LEU A 25 15.47 -18.63 24.11
N GLY A 26 15.78 -17.83 23.12
CA GLY A 26 14.80 -17.42 22.11
C GLY A 26 14.41 -18.63 21.26
N SER A 27 13.16 -19.09 21.39
CA SER A 27 12.58 -20.01 20.43
C SER A 27 12.67 -19.38 19.02
N LYS A 28 13.02 -20.21 18.03
CA LYS A 28 13.00 -19.77 16.63
C LYS A 28 11.57 -19.29 16.32
N PRO A 29 11.41 -18.11 15.67
CA PRO A 29 10.07 -17.62 15.33
C PRO A 29 9.30 -18.67 14.50
N SER A 30 8.02 -18.77 14.71
CA SER A 30 7.15 -19.66 13.92
C SER A 30 7.02 -19.14 12.47
N THR A 31 6.52 -19.97 11.58
CA THR A 31 6.25 -19.56 10.19
C THR A 31 5.22 -18.43 10.16
N GLU A 32 4.21 -18.48 11.03
CA GLU A 32 3.18 -17.45 11.16
C GLU A 32 3.76 -16.13 11.67
N GLU A 33 4.64 -16.17 12.67
CA GLU A 33 5.32 -14.96 13.16
C GLU A 33 6.16 -14.30 12.07
N LEU A 34 6.88 -15.10 11.27
CA LEU A 34 7.66 -14.58 10.14
C LEU A 34 6.75 -13.97 9.06
N LEU A 35 5.63 -14.62 8.77
CA LEU A 35 4.66 -14.10 7.81
C LEU A 35 4.06 -12.77 8.28
N ILE A 36 3.67 -12.66 9.55
CA ILE A 36 3.15 -11.42 10.14
C ILE A 36 4.20 -10.31 10.09
N GLN A 37 5.47 -10.62 10.38
CA GLN A 37 6.56 -9.65 10.28
C GLN A 37 6.75 -9.14 8.85
N GLU A 38 6.62 -9.99 7.84
CA GLU A 38 6.69 -9.59 6.45
C GLU A 38 5.51 -8.67 6.06
N PHE A 39 4.28 -8.97 6.50
CA PHE A 39 3.16 -8.06 6.33
C PHE A 39 3.41 -6.69 6.97
N ILE A 40 3.92 -6.64 8.20
CA ILE A 40 4.28 -5.38 8.87
C ILE A 40 5.28 -4.57 8.05
N GLN A 41 6.31 -5.21 7.50
CA GLN A 41 7.31 -4.53 6.67
C GLN A 41 6.70 -3.97 5.38
N ARG A 42 5.85 -4.74 4.69
CA ARG A 42 5.19 -4.32 3.45
C ARG A 42 4.20 -3.19 3.69
N GLU A 43 3.36 -3.28 4.71
CA GLU A 43 2.43 -2.21 5.07
C GLU A 43 3.17 -0.92 5.46
N THR A 44 4.29 -1.03 6.18
CA THR A 44 5.14 0.12 6.51
C THR A 44 5.70 0.76 5.24
N ALA A 45 6.20 -0.02 4.30
CA ALA A 45 6.72 0.47 3.03
C ALA A 45 5.62 1.16 2.18
N LEU A 46 4.39 0.63 2.20
CA LEU A 46 3.24 1.25 1.54
C LEU A 46 2.88 2.60 2.18
N VAL A 47 2.83 2.68 3.50
CA VAL A 47 2.63 3.97 4.20
C VAL A 47 3.66 5.00 3.75
N ASP A 48 4.92 4.62 3.66
CA ASP A 48 6.01 5.51 3.27
C ASP A 48 5.90 5.98 1.80
N ILE A 49 5.60 5.08 0.86
CA ILE A 49 5.44 5.46 -0.56
C ILE A 49 4.22 6.35 -0.76
N TYR A 50 3.13 6.15 0.01
CA TYR A 50 1.98 7.05 0.01
C TYR A 50 2.31 8.43 0.55
N PHE A 51 3.15 8.56 1.58
CA PHE A 51 3.65 9.87 2.03
C PHE A 51 4.37 10.62 0.90
N ALA A 52 5.22 9.91 0.15
CA ALA A 52 5.90 10.48 -1.01
C ALA A 52 4.91 10.90 -2.12
N GLY A 53 3.90 10.07 -2.41
CA GLY A 53 2.85 10.36 -3.39
C GLY A 53 2.00 11.57 -3.00
N ILE A 54 1.60 11.70 -1.74
CA ILE A 54 0.82 12.84 -1.21
C ILE A 54 1.58 14.16 -1.39
N ASN A 55 2.90 14.14 -1.28
CA ASN A 55 3.73 15.33 -1.47
C ASN A 55 3.82 15.74 -2.94
N GLN A 56 3.84 14.79 -3.85
CA GLN A 56 3.95 15.01 -5.30
C GLN A 56 2.60 15.33 -5.95
N GLU A 57 1.58 14.52 -5.67
CA GLU A 57 0.30 14.51 -6.39
C GLU A 57 -0.76 15.37 -5.67
N ARG A 58 -0.57 16.69 -5.71
CA ARG A 58 -1.42 17.62 -4.94
C ARG A 58 -2.90 17.54 -5.28
N SER A 59 -3.23 17.27 -6.54
CA SER A 59 -4.62 17.14 -7.01
C SER A 59 -5.37 15.96 -6.39
N PHE A 60 -4.65 14.92 -5.97
CA PHE A 60 -5.22 13.70 -5.39
C PHE A 60 -4.87 13.55 -3.90
N ARG A 61 -4.37 14.61 -3.27
CA ARG A 61 -3.89 14.57 -1.88
C ARG A 61 -4.86 13.92 -0.91
N SER A 62 -6.13 14.33 -0.93
CA SER A 62 -7.15 13.82 0.00
C SER A 62 -7.41 12.32 -0.21
N GLN A 63 -7.49 11.89 -1.46
CA GLN A 63 -7.71 10.49 -1.81
C GLN A 63 -6.51 9.64 -1.39
N LEU A 64 -5.28 10.09 -1.70
CA LEU A 64 -4.06 9.39 -1.32
C LEU A 64 -3.88 9.32 0.21
N GLN A 65 -4.29 10.35 0.95
CA GLN A 65 -4.31 10.30 2.42
C GLN A 65 -5.26 9.21 2.92
N GLN A 66 -6.45 9.09 2.33
CA GLN A 66 -7.40 8.04 2.71
C GLN A 66 -6.85 6.64 2.43
N LEU A 67 -6.22 6.42 1.28
CA LEU A 67 -5.60 5.13 0.96
C LEU A 67 -4.45 4.80 1.93
N ARG A 68 -3.59 5.77 2.24
CA ARG A 68 -2.54 5.63 3.27
C ARG A 68 -3.11 5.26 4.64
N ASP A 69 -4.20 5.89 5.05
CA ASP A 69 -4.80 5.66 6.36
C ASP A 69 -5.38 4.24 6.47
N ASN A 70 -5.83 3.65 5.37
CA ASN A 70 -6.19 2.24 5.32
C ASN A 70 -4.97 1.33 5.59
N HIS A 71 -3.79 1.63 5.03
CA HIS A 71 -2.55 0.89 5.35
C HIS A 71 -2.14 1.02 6.81
N LEU A 72 -2.37 2.17 7.46
CA LEU A 72 -2.16 2.31 8.91
C LEU A 72 -3.12 1.43 9.73
N ILE A 73 -4.35 1.23 9.25
CA ILE A 73 -5.30 0.30 9.87
C ILE A 73 -4.81 -1.15 9.68
N HIS A 74 -4.37 -1.53 8.47
CA HIS A 74 -3.80 -2.85 8.20
C HIS A 74 -2.59 -3.13 9.08
N LEU A 75 -1.67 -2.17 9.18
CA LEU A 75 -0.50 -2.25 10.05
C LEU A 75 -0.89 -2.49 11.52
N THR A 76 -1.96 -1.83 11.99
CA THR A 76 -2.49 -2.02 13.33
C THR A 76 -3.06 -3.43 13.56
N LEU A 77 -3.68 -4.05 12.54
CA LEU A 77 -4.16 -5.43 12.63
C LEU A 77 -3.01 -6.41 12.88
N TRP A 78 -1.90 -6.25 12.14
CA TRP A 78 -0.74 -7.13 12.27
C TRP A 78 0.05 -6.92 13.54
N THR A 79 0.29 -5.68 13.94
CA THR A 79 1.07 -5.36 15.14
C THR A 79 0.40 -5.80 16.43
N LYS A 80 -0.92 -5.87 16.47
CA LYS A 80 -1.67 -6.43 17.60
C LYS A 80 -1.41 -7.92 17.81
N GLN A 81 -1.13 -8.68 16.74
CA GLN A 81 -0.89 -10.12 16.83
C GLN A 81 0.47 -10.45 17.42
N VAL A 82 1.48 -9.63 17.18
CA VAL A 82 2.86 -9.85 17.66
C VAL A 82 3.25 -8.92 18.80
N SER A 83 2.30 -8.18 19.38
CA SER A 83 2.56 -7.19 20.44
C SER A 83 3.67 -6.19 20.06
N ALA A 84 3.81 -5.90 18.77
CA ALA A 84 4.78 -4.96 18.23
C ALA A 84 4.17 -3.56 18.19
N THR A 85 5.02 -2.54 18.36
CA THR A 85 4.60 -1.15 18.17
C THR A 85 4.90 -0.77 16.71
N PRO A 86 3.89 -0.30 15.93
CA PRO A 86 4.14 0.22 14.60
C PRO A 86 5.09 1.41 14.71
N ASN A 87 6.18 1.37 13.99
CA ASN A 87 7.08 2.53 13.87
C ASN A 87 7.30 2.84 12.38
N PRO A 88 6.30 3.45 11.72
CA PRO A 88 6.47 3.93 10.36
C PRO A 88 7.46 5.10 10.39
N SER A 89 8.71 4.80 10.09
CA SER A 89 9.74 5.82 9.91
C SER A 89 9.84 6.11 8.41
N PRO A 90 9.67 7.36 7.97
CA PRO A 90 9.75 7.70 6.56
C PRO A 90 11.08 7.23 5.98
N THR A 91 11.05 6.38 4.95
CA THR A 91 12.24 5.77 4.34
C THR A 91 13.05 6.75 3.47
N GLY A 92 12.77 8.04 3.54
CA GLY A 92 13.49 9.05 2.78
C GLY A 92 13.08 9.16 1.30
N LEU A 93 12.10 8.43 0.83
CA LEU A 93 11.47 8.66 -0.47
C LEU A 93 10.80 10.04 -0.45
N GLN A 94 11.28 10.95 -1.29
CA GLN A 94 10.75 12.32 -1.32
C GLN A 94 9.54 12.48 -2.23
N VAL A 95 9.41 11.64 -3.25
CA VAL A 95 8.37 11.71 -4.27
C VAL A 95 8.00 10.31 -4.79
N ALA A 96 6.72 10.10 -5.09
CA ALA A 96 6.21 8.90 -5.75
C ALA A 96 5.04 9.25 -6.68
N SER A 97 5.05 8.74 -7.90
CA SER A 97 3.96 8.92 -8.86
C SER A 97 2.81 7.95 -8.59
N ILE A 98 1.61 8.26 -9.12
CA ILE A 98 0.43 7.36 -9.05
C ILE A 98 0.76 5.97 -9.63
N THR A 99 1.55 5.91 -10.71
CA THR A 99 1.96 4.63 -11.31
C THR A 99 2.83 3.80 -10.37
N GLN A 100 3.72 4.43 -9.60
CA GLN A 100 4.54 3.73 -8.61
C GLN A 100 3.70 3.22 -7.44
N LEU A 101 2.70 4.01 -7.00
CA LEU A 101 1.72 3.57 -5.99
C LEU A 101 0.93 2.36 -6.50
N LEU A 102 0.45 2.41 -7.75
CA LEU A 102 -0.29 1.30 -8.36
C LEU A 102 0.54 0.01 -8.40
N LEU A 103 1.79 0.08 -8.84
CA LEU A 103 2.68 -1.07 -8.87
C LEU A 103 2.93 -1.67 -7.47
N ALA A 104 3.10 -0.81 -6.46
CA ALA A 104 3.30 -1.26 -5.08
C ALA A 104 2.05 -1.97 -4.52
N GLU A 105 0.85 -1.49 -4.85
CA GLU A 105 -0.41 -2.15 -4.48
C GLU A 105 -0.58 -3.50 -5.19
N GLU A 106 -0.26 -3.59 -6.49
CA GLU A 106 -0.33 -4.83 -7.25
C GLU A 106 0.63 -5.89 -6.69
N GLU A 107 1.86 -5.49 -6.34
CA GLU A 107 2.83 -6.38 -5.69
C GLU A 107 2.34 -6.85 -4.31
N HIS A 108 1.72 -5.96 -3.53
CA HIS A 108 1.19 -6.33 -2.22
C HIS A 108 -0.04 -7.23 -2.32
N LEU A 109 -0.92 -7.00 -3.31
CA LEU A 109 -2.04 -7.90 -3.59
C LEU A 109 -1.56 -9.32 -3.94
N ASN A 110 -0.56 -9.43 -4.81
CA ASN A 110 0.02 -10.73 -5.16
C ASN A 110 0.61 -11.42 -3.92
N PHE A 111 1.32 -10.68 -3.07
CA PHE A 111 1.82 -11.22 -1.80
C PHE A 111 0.68 -11.71 -0.88
N CYS A 112 -0.43 -11.00 -0.78
CA CYS A 112 -1.61 -11.44 -0.03
C CYS A 112 -2.15 -12.76 -0.56
N LEU A 113 -2.29 -12.89 -1.90
CA LEU A 113 -2.80 -14.09 -2.54
C LEU A 113 -1.86 -15.30 -2.33
N ASP A 114 -0.56 -15.10 -2.49
CA ASP A 114 0.45 -16.14 -2.24
C ASP A 114 0.47 -16.56 -0.77
N SER A 115 0.26 -15.61 0.14
CA SER A 115 0.24 -15.87 1.59
C SER A 115 -0.96 -16.73 2.02
N CYS A 116 -2.09 -16.67 1.31
CA CYS A 116 -3.27 -17.50 1.61
C CYS A 116 -3.00 -19.00 1.48
N ILE A 117 -2.00 -19.40 0.69
CA ILE A 117 -1.64 -20.82 0.51
C ILE A 117 -0.54 -21.29 1.46
N THR A 118 0.02 -20.38 2.26
CA THR A 118 1.18 -20.66 3.15
C THR A 118 0.81 -20.77 4.62
N THR A 119 -0.42 -20.45 5.01
CA THR A 119 -0.91 -20.52 6.39
C THR A 119 -2.29 -21.16 6.45
N ASP A 120 -2.52 -21.95 7.52
CA ASP A 120 -3.83 -22.51 7.86
C ASP A 120 -4.48 -21.76 9.05
N ASP A 121 -3.85 -20.72 9.59
CA ASP A 121 -4.41 -19.92 10.68
C ASP A 121 -5.59 -19.08 10.19
N GLU A 122 -6.78 -19.37 10.73
CA GLU A 122 -8.03 -18.70 10.32
C GLU A 122 -8.02 -17.20 10.59
N THR A 123 -7.35 -16.73 11.64
CA THR A 123 -7.26 -15.30 11.97
C THR A 123 -6.38 -14.57 10.96
N ILE A 124 -5.24 -15.18 10.62
CA ILE A 124 -4.33 -14.66 9.60
C ILE A 124 -5.04 -14.64 8.24
N LEU A 125 -5.67 -15.74 7.83
CA LEU A 125 -6.43 -15.81 6.57
C LEU A 125 -7.54 -14.76 6.48
N LYS A 126 -8.27 -14.55 7.55
CA LYS A 126 -9.31 -13.51 7.63
C LYS A 126 -8.70 -12.11 7.42
N ASN A 127 -7.59 -11.81 8.09
CA ASN A 127 -6.93 -10.51 7.94
C ASN A 127 -6.38 -10.32 6.53
N ILE A 128 -5.75 -11.35 5.94
CA ILE A 128 -5.28 -11.31 4.55
C ILE A 128 -6.44 -11.01 3.59
N GLY A 129 -7.58 -11.67 3.76
CA GLY A 129 -8.77 -11.45 2.93
C GLY A 129 -9.32 -10.02 3.02
N GLN A 130 -9.34 -9.44 4.21
CA GLN A 130 -9.75 -8.04 4.42
C GLN A 130 -8.80 -7.07 3.74
N ILE A 131 -7.50 -7.28 3.91
CA ILE A 131 -6.44 -6.45 3.31
C ILE A 131 -6.48 -6.56 1.78
N ALA A 132 -6.52 -7.76 1.22
CA ALA A 132 -6.60 -7.97 -0.24
C ALA A 132 -7.84 -7.29 -0.86
N SER A 133 -8.98 -7.32 -0.17
CA SER A 133 -10.18 -6.60 -0.60
C SER A 133 -9.98 -5.09 -0.62
N SER A 134 -9.34 -4.53 0.42
CA SER A 134 -9.00 -3.10 0.50
C SER A 134 -8.03 -2.70 -0.62
N ILE A 135 -6.97 -3.47 -0.83
CA ILE A 135 -5.95 -3.22 -1.88
C ILE A 135 -6.60 -3.24 -3.28
N THR A 136 -7.54 -4.15 -3.53
CA THR A 136 -8.27 -4.19 -4.81
C THR A 136 -9.03 -2.88 -5.06
N GLN A 137 -9.60 -2.27 -4.02
CA GLN A 137 -10.25 -0.96 -4.10
C GLN A 137 -9.22 0.16 -4.33
N HIS A 138 -8.04 0.09 -3.68
CA HIS A 138 -6.95 1.05 -3.90
C HIS A 138 -6.48 1.03 -5.36
N ILE A 139 -6.23 -0.16 -5.92
CA ILE A 139 -5.87 -0.36 -7.32
C ILE A 139 -6.91 0.25 -8.26
N TYR A 140 -8.20 0.03 -7.98
CA TYR A 140 -9.28 0.65 -8.77
C TYR A 140 -9.20 2.19 -8.74
N TRP A 141 -9.03 2.80 -7.56
CA TRP A 141 -8.95 4.25 -7.44
C TRP A 141 -7.69 4.83 -8.09
N LEU A 142 -6.53 4.20 -7.91
CA LEU A 142 -5.28 4.63 -8.54
C LEU A 142 -5.38 4.57 -10.07
N ASN A 143 -5.99 3.52 -10.63
CA ASN A 143 -6.26 3.45 -12.07
C ASN A 143 -7.17 4.58 -12.57
N LYS A 144 -8.16 4.99 -11.78
CA LYS A 144 -9.01 6.15 -12.11
C LYS A 144 -8.24 7.48 -12.09
N MET A 145 -7.23 7.61 -11.24
CA MET A 145 -6.37 8.80 -11.19
C MET A 145 -5.43 8.87 -12.40
N ILE A 146 -4.97 7.72 -12.92
CA ILE A 146 -4.11 7.67 -14.11
C ILE A 146 -4.89 7.91 -15.41
N THR A 147 -6.13 7.39 -15.49
CA THR A 147 -6.96 7.48 -16.69
C THR A 147 -7.89 8.69 -16.55
N PRO A 148 -7.63 9.81 -17.26
CA PRO A 148 -8.56 10.93 -17.26
C PRO A 148 -9.92 10.46 -17.77
N VAL A 149 -10.96 10.64 -16.96
CA VAL A 149 -12.33 10.44 -17.46
C VAL A 149 -12.54 11.44 -18.58
N ALA A 150 -12.69 10.95 -19.81
CA ALA A 150 -13.08 11.82 -20.93
C ALA A 150 -14.35 12.60 -20.51
N PRO A 151 -14.40 13.93 -20.69
CA PRO A 151 -15.56 14.70 -20.33
C PRO A 151 -16.78 14.09 -21.03
N SER A 152 -17.85 13.84 -20.29
CA SER A 152 -19.09 13.30 -20.83
C SER A 152 -19.50 14.15 -22.04
N PRO A 153 -19.78 13.56 -23.20
CA PRO A 153 -20.20 14.33 -24.38
C PRO A 153 -21.49 15.15 -24.15
N ASN A 154 -22.21 14.88 -23.06
CA ASN A 154 -23.45 15.57 -22.68
C ASN A 154 -23.24 16.75 -21.69
N ALA A 155 -22.01 17.07 -21.29
CA ALA A 155 -21.77 18.18 -20.35
C ALA A 155 -21.84 19.58 -21.02
N ARG A 156 -22.22 19.67 -22.31
CA ARG A 156 -22.24 20.94 -23.05
C ARG A 156 -23.60 21.66 -23.11
N TYR A 157 -24.64 21.17 -22.47
CA TYR A 157 -26.00 21.72 -22.66
C TYR A 157 -26.75 22.09 -21.38
N GLU A 158 -26.09 22.71 -20.42
CA GLU A 158 -26.83 23.43 -19.36
C GLU A 158 -26.15 24.80 -19.13
N GLY A 159 -26.50 25.78 -19.93
CA GLY A 159 -26.01 27.13 -19.65
C GLY A 159 -26.01 28.12 -20.80
N SER A 160 -27.06 28.14 -21.65
CA SER A 160 -27.29 29.29 -22.53
C SER A 160 -28.78 29.46 -22.85
N ASP A 161 -29.57 29.72 -21.84
CA ASP A 161 -30.89 30.35 -22.03
C ASP A 161 -31.02 31.47 -20.99
N VAL A 162 -30.23 32.52 -21.18
CA VAL A 162 -30.57 33.83 -20.63
C VAL A 162 -31.35 34.52 -21.73
N GLY A 163 -32.69 34.36 -21.66
CA GLY A 163 -33.61 35.05 -22.51
C GLY A 163 -33.45 36.55 -22.35
N ASP A 164 -33.09 37.21 -23.42
CA ASP A 164 -33.36 38.61 -23.64
C ASP A 164 -34.87 38.79 -23.75
N GLU A 165 -35.52 39.29 -22.70
CA GLU A 165 -36.85 39.95 -22.84
C GLU A 165 -36.67 41.44 -22.60
N GLN A 166 -37.06 42.15 -23.63
CA GLN A 166 -37.21 43.61 -23.74
C GLN A 166 -38.32 44.14 -22.82
#